data_d16895cf898b003cfecc77fb12003fb2
#
_entry.id   d16895cf898b003cfecc77fb12003fb2
#
_cell.length_a   1.000
_cell.length_b   1.000
_cell.length_c   1.000
_cell.angle_alpha   90.00
_cell.angle_beta   90.00
_cell.angle_gamma   90.00
#
_symmetry.space_group_name_H-M   'P 1'
#
loop_
_entity.id
_entity.type
_entity.pdbx_description
1 polymer ?
#
loop_
_entity_poly.entity_id
_entity_poly.type
_entity_poly.pdbx_seq_one_letter_code
_entity_poly.pdbx_strand_id
1 'polypeptide(L)'
;MSPKWLKGYVESLTIAPYGRYRSDCPLCGKPNTFSVTDNGFERLWNCFHADCHTKGGTGISLTKENSRQAFVKKQTKQEETEVDFVIPDTFVSLSRNINAENYVKQVHSYDAYLSGLADIRYDFQRDRVVYLVKDGDKVVDATGRSLTNSKPKWLRYGNSRYPFLSGEGGNLFIVEDCPSA
;
A
#
# COMPACT_ATOMS: atom_id res chain seq x y z
N MET A 1 11.07 2.52 27.88
CA MET A 1 9.73 3.11 28.18
C MET A 1 9.78 4.61 27.91
N SER A 2 8.80 5.16 27.20
CA SER A 2 8.73 6.61 26.96
C SER A 2 8.38 7.34 28.26
N PRO A 3 8.99 8.51 28.53
CA PRO A 3 8.70 9.30 29.74
C PRO A 3 7.25 9.77 29.80
N LYS A 4 6.67 9.88 30.98
CA LYS A 4 5.28 10.32 31.19
C LYS A 4 4.97 11.71 30.58
N TRP A 5 5.95 12.63 30.63
CA TRP A 5 5.79 13.97 30.06
C TRP A 5 5.61 14.00 28.54
N LEU A 6 6.15 12.99 27.83
CA LEU A 6 6.06 12.91 26.38
C LEU A 6 4.61 12.77 25.90
N LYS A 7 3.78 12.07 26.67
CA LYS A 7 2.34 11.96 26.40
C LYS A 7 1.69 13.35 26.43
N GLY A 8 1.92 14.14 27.48
CA GLY A 8 1.41 15.51 27.58
C GLY A 8 1.91 16.41 26.44
N TYR A 9 3.18 16.26 26.03
CA TYR A 9 3.73 16.98 24.89
C TYR A 9 2.96 16.62 23.59
N VAL A 10 2.75 15.33 23.32
CA VAL A 10 2.02 14.87 22.12
C VAL A 10 0.56 15.35 22.14
N GLU A 11 -0.08 15.38 23.32
CA GLU A 11 -1.46 15.89 23.48
C GLU A 11 -1.55 17.40 23.20
N SER A 12 -0.52 18.18 23.53
CA SER A 12 -0.47 19.62 23.29
C SER A 12 -0.22 20.02 21.83
N LEU A 13 0.21 19.09 20.97
CA LEU A 13 0.48 19.39 19.57
C LEU A 13 -0.82 19.68 18.80
N THR A 14 -0.81 20.75 18.01
CA THR A 14 -1.90 21.05 17.07
C THR A 14 -1.72 20.22 15.80
N ILE A 15 -2.45 19.12 15.70
CA ILE A 15 -2.41 18.22 14.54
C ILE A 15 -3.83 18.11 13.99
N ALA A 16 -4.00 18.29 12.69
CA ALA A 16 -5.29 18.10 12.05
C ALA A 16 -5.75 16.63 12.23
N PRO A 17 -7.05 16.38 12.40
CA PRO A 17 -7.59 15.01 12.45
C PRO A 17 -7.09 14.20 11.24
N TYR A 18 -6.61 12.98 11.48
CA TYR A 18 -5.96 12.11 10.49
C TYR A 18 -4.67 12.66 9.89
N GLY A 19 -4.12 13.71 10.49
CA GLY A 19 -2.88 14.35 10.10
C GLY A 19 -1.64 13.66 10.67
N ARG A 20 -0.51 14.10 10.15
CA ARG A 20 0.81 13.68 10.63
C ARG A 20 1.63 14.92 10.98
N TYR A 21 2.32 14.86 12.10
CA TYR A 21 3.30 15.83 12.55
C TYR A 21 4.69 15.18 12.55
N ARG A 22 5.71 15.92 12.13
CA ARG A 22 7.09 15.45 12.13
C ARG A 22 8.01 16.55 12.64
N SER A 23 8.96 16.16 13.52
CA SER A 23 9.90 17.09 14.13
C SER A 23 11.18 16.39 14.59
N ASP A 24 12.07 17.15 15.16
CA ASP A 24 13.20 16.62 15.90
C ASP A 24 12.71 15.83 17.11
N CYS A 25 13.40 14.77 17.45
CA CYS A 25 12.98 13.94 18.57
C CYS A 25 13.23 14.65 19.90
N PRO A 26 12.20 14.85 20.74
CA PRO A 26 12.36 15.54 22.00
C PRO A 26 13.17 14.76 23.04
N LEU A 27 13.49 13.47 22.78
CA LEU A 27 14.30 12.64 23.68
C LEU A 27 15.73 12.48 23.22
N CYS A 28 15.97 12.20 21.94
CA CYS A 28 17.33 11.98 21.42
C CYS A 28 17.88 13.17 20.63
N GLY A 29 17.09 14.22 20.41
CA GLY A 29 17.49 15.44 19.70
C GLY A 29 17.79 15.25 18.20
N LYS A 30 17.60 14.07 17.63
CA LYS A 30 17.89 13.81 16.21
C LYS A 30 16.87 14.49 15.32
N PRO A 31 17.32 15.22 14.28
CA PRO A 31 16.45 16.02 13.43
C PRO A 31 15.51 15.14 12.59
N ASN A 32 14.26 15.56 12.46
CA ASN A 32 13.23 14.93 11.62
C ASN A 32 12.97 13.43 11.88
N THR A 33 13.28 12.92 13.08
CA THR A 33 13.10 11.50 13.39
C THR A 33 11.85 11.20 14.21
N PHE A 34 11.22 12.21 14.81
CA PHE A 34 10.01 12.02 15.60
C PHE A 34 8.76 12.26 14.76
N SER A 35 7.87 11.29 14.72
CA SER A 35 6.60 11.39 14.00
C SER A 35 5.43 11.11 14.93
N VAL A 36 4.40 11.95 14.85
CA VAL A 36 3.11 11.75 15.51
C VAL A 36 2.03 11.64 14.43
N THR A 37 1.20 10.63 14.53
CA THR A 37 0.05 10.42 13.62
C THR A 37 -1.22 10.45 14.45
N ASP A 38 -2.16 11.29 14.04
CA ASP A 38 -3.52 11.30 14.56
C ASP A 38 -4.40 10.43 13.67
N ASN A 39 -5.02 9.38 14.22
CA ASN A 39 -5.91 8.47 13.48
C ASN A 39 -7.41 8.75 13.78
N GLY A 40 -7.69 9.87 14.45
CA GLY A 40 -9.03 10.27 14.86
C GLY A 40 -9.50 9.68 16.19
N PHE A 41 -8.86 8.62 16.69
CA PHE A 41 -9.18 7.93 17.95
C PHE A 41 -8.03 8.01 18.95
N GLU A 42 -6.82 8.04 18.44
CA GLU A 42 -5.60 8.11 19.23
C GLU A 42 -4.49 8.82 18.45
N ARG A 43 -3.52 9.32 19.16
CA ARG A 43 -2.27 9.80 18.60
C ARG A 43 -1.18 8.79 18.87
N LEU A 44 -0.58 8.28 17.79
CA LEU A 44 0.53 7.35 17.84
C LEU A 44 1.81 8.10 17.52
N TRP A 45 2.87 7.87 18.28
CA TRP A 45 4.19 8.44 18.00
C TRP A 45 5.30 7.41 17.96
N ASN A 46 6.29 7.71 17.15
CA ASN A 46 7.50 6.90 17.02
C ASN A 46 8.70 7.77 16.67
N CYS A 47 9.87 7.43 17.21
CA CYS A 47 11.14 7.96 16.75
C CYS A 47 11.81 6.92 15.83
N PHE A 48 12.20 7.34 14.62
CA PHE A 48 12.84 6.49 13.61
C PHE A 48 14.38 6.43 13.74
N HIS A 49 14.96 7.03 14.78
CA HIS A 49 16.38 6.88 15.05
C HIS A 49 16.66 5.51 15.69
N ALA A 50 17.65 4.78 15.16
CA ALA A 50 17.89 3.38 15.51
C ALA A 50 18.10 3.14 17.01
N ASP A 51 18.80 4.05 17.71
CA ASP A 51 19.10 3.94 19.12
C ASP A 51 18.03 4.56 20.04
N CYS A 52 16.98 5.14 19.46
CA CYS A 52 15.91 5.80 20.20
C CYS A 52 14.63 4.96 20.14
N HIS A 53 14.40 4.17 21.16
CA HIS A 53 13.21 3.31 21.23
C HIS A 53 11.94 4.04 21.69
N THR A 54 11.85 5.34 21.42
CA THR A 54 10.70 6.19 21.80
C THR A 54 9.51 5.90 20.92
N LYS A 55 8.50 5.27 21.48
CA LYS A 55 7.21 5.02 20.84
C LYS A 55 6.09 4.98 21.86
N GLY A 56 4.87 5.25 21.43
CA GLY A 56 3.70 5.17 22.30
C GLY A 56 2.43 5.64 21.62
N GLY A 57 1.36 5.67 22.39
CA GLY A 57 0.05 6.15 21.96
C GLY A 57 -0.70 6.82 23.10
N THR A 58 -1.61 7.73 22.76
CA THR A 58 -2.55 8.35 23.68
C THR A 58 -3.93 8.42 23.03
N GLY A 59 -4.96 7.95 23.75
CA GLY A 59 -6.35 8.07 23.30
C GLY A 59 -6.76 9.56 23.22
N ILE A 60 -7.44 9.92 22.15
CA ILE A 60 -8.09 11.23 22.02
C ILE A 60 -9.46 11.10 22.69
N SER A 61 -9.78 12.06 23.57
CA SER A 61 -11.11 12.11 24.16
C SER A 61 -12.14 12.37 23.04
N LEU A 62 -12.90 11.33 22.68
CA LEU A 62 -13.90 11.41 21.63
C LEU A 62 -15.10 12.23 22.13
N THR A 63 -15.23 13.46 21.67
CA THR A 63 -16.51 14.15 21.74
C THR A 63 -17.48 13.54 20.70
N LYS A 64 -18.80 13.64 20.95
CA LYS A 64 -19.81 13.16 19.98
C LYS A 64 -19.61 13.75 18.57
N GLU A 65 -19.10 14.97 18.49
CA GLU A 65 -18.77 15.67 17.25
C GLU A 65 -17.60 15.05 16.49
N ASN A 66 -16.51 14.73 17.19
CA ASN A 66 -15.32 14.11 16.60
C ASN A 66 -15.60 12.68 16.12
N SER A 67 -16.45 11.94 16.84
CA SER A 67 -16.89 10.60 16.42
C SER A 67 -17.68 10.63 15.11
N ARG A 68 -18.60 11.61 14.95
CA ARG A 68 -19.39 11.78 13.70
C ARG A 68 -18.48 12.15 12.52
N GLN A 69 -17.54 13.08 12.72
CA GLN A 69 -16.60 13.49 11.66
C GLN A 69 -15.64 12.35 11.27
N ALA A 70 -15.22 11.52 12.23
CA ALA A 70 -14.41 10.34 11.96
C ALA A 70 -15.18 9.29 11.12
N PHE A 71 -16.45 9.08 11.41
CA PHE A 71 -17.32 8.19 10.63
C PHE A 71 -17.57 8.73 9.22
N VAL A 72 -17.87 10.01 9.07
CA VAL A 72 -18.10 10.64 7.76
C VAL A 72 -16.85 10.60 6.89
N LYS A 73 -15.65 10.90 7.44
CA LYS A 73 -14.39 10.79 6.68
C LYS A 73 -14.03 9.34 6.31
N LYS A 74 -14.42 8.35 7.11
CA LYS A 74 -14.22 6.94 6.77
C LYS A 74 -15.14 6.52 5.63
N GLN A 75 -16.38 7.04 5.59
CA GLN A 75 -17.33 6.79 4.50
C GLN A 75 -16.93 7.56 3.22
N THR A 76 -16.57 8.85 3.30
CA THR A 76 -16.13 9.62 2.12
C THR A 76 -14.85 9.11 1.50
N LYS A 77 -13.99 8.42 2.26
CA LYS A 77 -12.83 7.72 1.69
C LYS A 77 -13.21 6.40 1.00
N GLN A 78 -14.45 5.93 1.19
CA GLN A 78 -14.99 4.73 0.54
C GLN A 78 -15.72 5.02 -0.79
N GLU A 79 -16.06 6.29 -1.04
CA GLU A 79 -16.71 6.76 -2.28
C GLU A 79 -15.73 7.44 -3.26
N GLU A 80 -14.47 7.08 -3.26
CA GLU A 80 -13.62 7.35 -4.42
C GLU A 80 -14.23 6.53 -5.56
N THR A 81 -14.93 7.21 -6.46
CA THR A 81 -15.51 6.70 -7.69
C THR A 81 -14.54 5.68 -8.31
N GLU A 82 -15.03 4.46 -8.50
CA GLU A 82 -14.32 3.46 -9.30
C GLU A 82 -14.09 4.05 -10.68
N VAL A 83 -12.92 4.60 -10.88
CA VAL A 83 -12.47 5.03 -12.21
C VAL A 83 -12.24 3.74 -12.98
N ASP A 84 -12.95 3.53 -14.06
CA ASP A 84 -12.76 2.40 -14.94
C ASP A 84 -11.27 2.32 -15.33
N PHE A 85 -10.61 1.23 -14.96
CA PHE A 85 -9.23 1.03 -15.32
C PHE A 85 -9.14 0.71 -16.83
N VAL A 86 -8.47 1.59 -17.56
CA VAL A 86 -8.20 1.39 -18.98
C VAL A 86 -6.82 0.74 -19.11
N ILE A 87 -6.77 -0.43 -19.73
CA ILE A 87 -5.50 -1.13 -19.97
C ILE A 87 -4.65 -0.30 -20.93
N PRO A 88 -3.44 0.15 -20.54
CA PRO A 88 -2.58 0.92 -21.43
C PRO A 88 -2.16 0.12 -22.68
N ASP A 89 -2.07 0.78 -23.82
CA ASP A 89 -1.60 0.18 -25.08
C ASP A 89 -0.16 -0.34 -25.01
N THR A 90 0.59 0.11 -23.99
CA THR A 90 1.96 -0.37 -23.70
C THR A 90 1.99 -1.78 -23.13
N PHE A 91 0.85 -2.33 -22.70
CA PHE A 91 0.74 -3.69 -22.16
C PHE A 91 0.55 -4.68 -23.31
N VAL A 92 1.62 -5.37 -23.64
CA VAL A 92 1.66 -6.36 -24.72
C VAL A 92 1.81 -7.78 -24.18
N SER A 93 1.68 -8.78 -25.05
CA SER A 93 1.93 -10.19 -24.69
C SER A 93 3.35 -10.40 -24.16
N LEU A 94 3.50 -11.29 -23.18
CA LEU A 94 4.80 -11.71 -22.63
C LEU A 94 5.77 -12.20 -23.72
N SER A 95 5.25 -12.86 -24.77
CA SER A 95 6.06 -13.39 -25.88
C SER A 95 6.84 -12.33 -26.65
N ARG A 96 6.52 -11.04 -26.46
CA ARG A 96 7.27 -9.94 -27.08
C ARG A 96 8.59 -9.60 -26.36
N ASN A 97 8.81 -10.15 -25.16
CA ASN A 97 10.05 -9.91 -24.41
C ASN A 97 10.50 -11.19 -23.69
N ILE A 98 11.61 -11.75 -24.16
CA ILE A 98 12.16 -13.00 -23.60
C ILE A 98 12.53 -12.88 -22.12
N ASN A 99 12.96 -11.71 -21.66
CA ASN A 99 13.30 -11.49 -20.25
C ASN A 99 12.04 -11.48 -19.38
N ALA A 100 10.93 -10.91 -19.88
CA ALA A 100 9.64 -10.94 -19.20
C ALA A 100 9.11 -12.37 -19.08
N GLU A 101 9.18 -13.14 -20.16
CA GLU A 101 8.77 -14.54 -20.18
C GLU A 101 9.63 -15.39 -19.24
N ASN A 102 10.95 -15.23 -19.29
CA ASN A 102 11.88 -15.93 -18.40
C ASN A 102 11.64 -15.58 -16.93
N TYR A 103 11.37 -14.31 -16.62
CA TYR A 103 11.01 -13.91 -15.26
C TYR A 103 9.76 -14.65 -14.76
N VAL A 104 8.68 -14.68 -15.56
CA VAL A 104 7.42 -15.35 -15.18
C VAL A 104 7.63 -16.87 -14.99
N LYS A 105 8.50 -17.50 -15.81
CA LYS A 105 8.92 -18.88 -15.62
C LYS A 105 9.70 -19.08 -14.32
N GLN A 106 10.64 -18.19 -14.04
CA GLN A 106 11.49 -18.26 -12.83
C GLN A 106 10.67 -18.14 -11.54
N VAL A 107 9.60 -17.35 -11.54
CA VAL A 107 8.71 -17.17 -10.37
C VAL A 107 7.52 -18.13 -10.37
N HIS A 108 7.54 -19.15 -11.22
CA HIS A 108 6.54 -20.22 -11.31
C HIS A 108 5.11 -19.77 -11.65
N SER A 109 4.94 -18.54 -12.19
CA SER A 109 3.61 -18.02 -12.60
C SER A 109 3.27 -18.33 -14.06
N TYR A 110 4.14 -19.03 -14.81
CA TYR A 110 3.97 -19.25 -16.24
C TYR A 110 2.82 -20.21 -16.56
N ASP A 111 2.61 -21.24 -15.73
CA ASP A 111 1.50 -22.18 -15.91
C ASP A 111 0.15 -21.51 -15.63
N ALA A 112 0.07 -20.62 -14.64
CA ALA A 112 -1.12 -19.82 -14.39
C ALA A 112 -1.43 -18.86 -15.56
N TYR A 113 -0.39 -18.31 -16.21
CA TYR A 113 -0.54 -17.51 -17.42
C TYR A 113 -1.06 -18.34 -18.59
N LEU A 114 -0.50 -19.53 -18.85
CA LEU A 114 -0.90 -20.40 -19.95
C LEU A 114 -2.33 -20.94 -19.80
N SER A 115 -2.73 -21.27 -18.57
CA SER A 115 -4.08 -21.76 -18.25
C SER A 115 -5.14 -20.65 -18.19
N GLY A 116 -4.74 -19.37 -18.26
CA GLY A 116 -5.65 -18.23 -18.15
C GLY A 116 -6.08 -17.89 -16.71
N LEU A 117 -5.55 -18.58 -15.70
CA LEU A 117 -5.78 -18.28 -14.29
C LEU A 117 -5.20 -16.91 -13.87
N ALA A 118 -4.14 -16.48 -14.55
CA ALA A 118 -3.55 -15.16 -14.36
C ALA A 118 -3.38 -14.45 -15.71
N ASP A 119 -3.86 -13.21 -15.81
CA ASP A 119 -3.61 -12.36 -16.99
C ASP A 119 -2.33 -11.57 -16.74
N ILE A 120 -1.24 -12.01 -17.38
CA ILE A 120 0.09 -11.43 -17.22
C ILE A 120 0.55 -10.83 -18.54
N ARG A 121 1.02 -9.58 -18.51
CA ARG A 121 1.45 -8.85 -19.69
C ARG A 121 2.84 -8.24 -19.48
N TYR A 122 3.38 -7.65 -20.53
CA TYR A 122 4.62 -6.90 -20.51
C TYR A 122 4.37 -5.44 -20.86
N ASP A 123 4.75 -4.51 -19.96
CA ASP A 123 4.78 -3.07 -20.24
C ASP A 123 6.13 -2.72 -20.86
N PHE A 124 6.15 -2.53 -22.18
CA PHE A 124 7.38 -2.23 -22.92
C PHE A 124 7.94 -0.83 -22.63
N GLN A 125 7.10 0.10 -22.19
CA GLN A 125 7.56 1.46 -21.90
C GLN A 125 8.30 1.54 -20.57
N ARG A 126 7.86 0.76 -19.58
CA ARG A 126 8.43 0.78 -18.23
C ARG A 126 9.28 -0.45 -17.89
N ASP A 127 9.44 -1.35 -18.83
CA ASP A 127 10.16 -2.63 -18.68
C ASP A 127 9.71 -3.40 -17.44
N ARG A 128 8.40 -3.76 -17.42
CA ARG A 128 7.78 -4.44 -16.30
C ARG A 128 6.93 -5.63 -16.73
N VAL A 129 6.99 -6.69 -15.95
CA VAL A 129 5.95 -7.73 -15.98
C VAL A 129 4.76 -7.23 -15.20
N VAL A 130 3.58 -7.25 -15.81
CA VAL A 130 2.35 -6.66 -15.28
C VAL A 130 1.33 -7.76 -15.05
N TYR A 131 0.81 -7.83 -13.84
CA TYR A 131 -0.28 -8.69 -13.41
C TYR A 131 -1.57 -7.86 -13.39
N LEU A 132 -2.57 -8.25 -14.19
CA LEU A 132 -3.86 -7.56 -14.21
C LEU A 132 -4.72 -8.02 -13.03
N VAL A 133 -5.29 -7.06 -12.33
CA VAL A 133 -6.23 -7.30 -11.23
C VAL A 133 -7.64 -7.31 -11.78
N LYS A 134 -8.38 -8.39 -11.55
CA LYS A 134 -9.73 -8.59 -12.05
C LYS A 134 -10.76 -8.62 -10.92
N ASP A 135 -11.96 -8.13 -11.22
CA ASP A 135 -13.18 -8.36 -10.46
C ASP A 135 -14.16 -9.06 -11.42
N GLY A 136 -14.32 -10.36 -11.26
CA GLY A 136 -14.95 -11.21 -12.28
C GLY A 136 -14.19 -11.12 -13.61
N ASP A 137 -14.89 -10.77 -14.69
CA ASP A 137 -14.29 -10.61 -16.03
C ASP A 137 -13.71 -9.21 -16.29
N LYS A 138 -13.98 -8.24 -15.40
CA LYS A 138 -13.54 -6.86 -15.57
C LYS A 138 -12.14 -6.66 -15.00
N VAL A 139 -11.25 -6.06 -15.80
CA VAL A 139 -9.96 -5.58 -15.29
C VAL A 139 -10.17 -4.28 -14.54
N VAL A 140 -9.81 -4.25 -13.27
CA VAL A 140 -10.04 -3.10 -12.37
C VAL A 140 -8.75 -2.40 -11.96
N ASP A 141 -7.59 -3.04 -12.18
CA ASP A 141 -6.28 -2.48 -11.86
C ASP A 141 -5.16 -3.31 -12.51
N ALA A 142 -3.92 -2.89 -12.30
CA ALA A 142 -2.74 -3.64 -12.64
C ALA A 142 -1.59 -3.35 -11.68
N THR A 143 -0.74 -4.34 -11.45
CA THR A 143 0.50 -4.17 -10.69
C THR A 143 1.68 -4.71 -11.49
N GLY A 144 2.77 -3.95 -11.57
CA GLY A 144 3.92 -4.26 -12.41
C GLY A 144 5.22 -4.41 -11.65
N ARG A 145 5.89 -5.53 -11.88
CA ARG A 145 7.23 -5.83 -11.36
C ARG A 145 8.29 -5.35 -12.33
N SER A 146 9.23 -4.55 -11.87
CA SER A 146 10.37 -4.14 -12.69
C SER A 146 11.28 -5.34 -13.02
N LEU A 147 11.67 -5.47 -14.27
CA LEU A 147 12.67 -6.43 -14.75
C LEU A 147 14.10 -5.91 -14.55
N THR A 148 14.24 -4.61 -14.32
CA THR A 148 15.49 -3.94 -14.01
C THR A 148 15.52 -3.54 -12.52
N ASN A 149 16.61 -2.94 -12.06
CA ASN A 149 16.70 -2.39 -10.70
C ASN A 149 16.01 -1.02 -10.55
N SER A 150 15.11 -0.65 -11.46
CA SER A 150 14.38 0.61 -11.38
C SER A 150 13.42 0.64 -10.19
N LYS A 151 13.38 1.77 -9.49
CA LYS A 151 12.44 1.99 -8.38
C LYS A 151 11.18 2.71 -8.88
N PRO A 152 10.02 2.41 -8.29
CA PRO A 152 9.77 1.37 -7.30
C PRO A 152 9.87 -0.04 -7.90
N LYS A 153 10.26 -1.02 -7.09
CA LYS A 153 10.33 -2.43 -7.48
C LYS A 153 8.98 -2.94 -7.99
N TRP A 154 7.91 -2.60 -7.27
CA TRP A 154 6.52 -2.81 -7.65
C TRP A 154 5.84 -1.47 -7.94
N LEU A 155 5.09 -1.39 -9.02
CA LEU A 155 4.31 -0.22 -9.43
C LEU A 155 2.86 -0.62 -9.59
N ARG A 156 1.95 0.09 -8.93
CA ARG A 156 0.52 -0.01 -9.16
C ARG A 156 0.12 1.01 -10.24
N TYR A 157 -0.70 0.61 -11.20
CA TYR A 157 -1.11 1.44 -12.33
C TYR A 157 -2.44 2.15 -12.11
N GLY A 158 -3.31 1.57 -11.29
CA GLY A 158 -4.60 2.14 -10.92
C GLY A 158 -4.70 2.41 -9.41
N ASN A 159 -5.91 2.68 -8.95
CA ASN A 159 -6.23 3.02 -7.56
C ASN A 159 -7.26 2.06 -6.95
N SER A 160 -7.53 0.92 -7.59
CA SER A 160 -8.51 -0.02 -7.06
C SER A 160 -8.06 -0.58 -5.70
N ARG A 161 -9.03 -1.05 -4.92
CA ARG A 161 -8.79 -1.73 -3.64
C ARG A 161 -8.81 -3.25 -3.78
N TYR A 162 -9.06 -3.73 -4.98
CA TYR A 162 -9.14 -5.15 -5.25
C TYR A 162 -7.75 -5.79 -5.09
N PRO A 163 -7.65 -6.94 -4.42
CA PRO A 163 -6.45 -7.75 -4.40
C PRO A 163 -6.25 -8.43 -5.76
N PHE A 164 -5.03 -8.81 -6.08
CA PHE A 164 -4.78 -9.76 -7.15
C PHE A 164 -5.25 -11.15 -6.66
N LEU A 165 -6.07 -11.81 -7.46
CA LEU A 165 -6.57 -13.16 -7.20
C LEU A 165 -6.16 -14.06 -8.35
N SER A 166 -5.73 -15.28 -8.04
CA SER A 166 -5.39 -16.31 -9.01
C SER A 166 -5.86 -17.66 -8.48
N GLY A 167 -6.35 -18.52 -9.40
CA GLY A 167 -6.82 -19.85 -9.07
C GLY A 167 -8.30 -19.94 -8.74
N GLU A 168 -8.76 -21.18 -8.60
CA GLU A 168 -10.14 -21.55 -8.23
C GLU A 168 -10.09 -22.59 -7.11
N GLY A 169 -11.02 -22.50 -6.15
CA GLY A 169 -11.10 -23.51 -5.08
C GLY A 169 -11.77 -23.02 -3.81
N GLY A 170 -11.91 -23.94 -2.83
CA GLY A 170 -12.52 -23.67 -1.54
C GLY A 170 -11.59 -23.12 -0.45
N ASN A 171 -10.29 -23.10 -0.69
CA ASN A 171 -9.30 -22.60 0.25
C ASN A 171 -8.70 -21.29 -0.26
N LEU A 172 -8.58 -20.30 0.62
CA LEU A 172 -7.94 -19.00 0.34
C LEU A 172 -6.55 -18.96 0.97
N PHE A 173 -5.54 -18.73 0.14
CA PHE A 173 -4.18 -18.46 0.59
C PHE A 173 -3.87 -16.98 0.38
N ILE A 174 -3.37 -16.32 1.44
CA ILE A 174 -2.94 -14.92 1.37
C ILE A 174 -1.42 -14.91 1.29
N VAL A 175 -0.90 -14.32 0.23
CA VAL A 175 0.54 -14.28 -0.06
C VAL A 175 1.02 -12.83 -0.19
N GLU A 176 2.33 -12.63 -0.15
CA GLU A 176 2.94 -11.30 -0.08
C GLU A 176 2.90 -10.56 -1.42
N ASP A 177 2.99 -11.28 -2.55
CA ASP A 177 3.03 -10.68 -3.89
C ASP A 177 2.32 -11.54 -4.95
N CYS A 178 2.07 -10.97 -6.13
CA CYS A 178 1.37 -11.65 -7.22
C CYS A 178 2.06 -12.95 -7.71
N PRO A 179 3.40 -13.02 -7.82
CA PRO A 179 4.07 -14.26 -8.22
C PRO A 179 3.90 -15.43 -7.25
N SER A 180 3.54 -15.15 -6.01
CA SER A 180 3.35 -16.16 -4.98
C SER A 180 1.89 -16.64 -4.85
N ALA A 181 0.96 -16.06 -5.63
CA ALA A 181 -0.47 -16.37 -5.62
C ALA A 181 -0.86 -17.64 -6.38
#